data_d1c146990e034a348f0a2266363d966f
#
_entry.id   d1c146990e034a348f0a2266363d966f
#
_cell.length_a   1.000
_cell.length_b   1.000
_cell.length_c   1.000
_cell.angle_alpha   90.00
_cell.angle_beta   90.00
_cell.angle_gamma   90.00
#
_symmetry.space_group_name_H-M   'P 1'
#
loop_
_entity.id
_entity.type
_entity.pdbx_description
1 polymer ?
#
loop_
_entity_poly.entity_id
_entity_poly.type
_entity_poly.pdbx_seq_one_letter_code
_entity_poly.pdbx_strand_id
1 'polypeptide(L)'
;MSWMFDGCSGLTNLDLTPLDTQKVTDMGCMFCNCYGLTSLDLSSLNTQKVTDMSRMFQYCSGLTSLDLSSLNTQKVTNMSEMFSTCSGLTSLNLTSLNTQNVTDMSEMFSNCRGLTNLDLSPLDTQNVTNMSNMFCYTGFTSLDLTTLDTSKATNMNGIFEGCSSLTSLDLTPLNTQNVTDMSEMFCDCSGLTSLDLTPLNTQKVTDMDSMFQGCSSLTSLDLTPLDTQRVTSMRRIFYYCSGLTSLDLTPLDTQNVTDMSGMFEACSGLTGLDSSLLDTQNVKDMSGMFYGCSGLVELDLSNFDTSNATAMGSPAGYKENSAYSSIRSGMFENCSSLTSLIIPFNTSHVIDFGRMFRKCSALTTLDISTFDTTAAKDMGCMFEGCNNLTNINLSKISTKNATSLSGMFNDCSSLKSLDFSSFDTSNVTNMVYMLRNCSALTSLTTGTTFKFVGTKYDLSGTWQNTTGETFNGNDGTANFPSNVADTYTKVSS
;
A
#
# COMPACT_ATOMS: atom_id res chain seq x y z
N MET A 1 -10.37 -20.61 32.59
CA MET A 1 -10.85 -19.27 33.03
C MET A 1 -10.67 -18.21 31.98
N SER A 2 -10.57 -18.62 30.70
CA SER A 2 -10.52 -17.68 29.60
C SER A 2 -11.71 -16.72 29.59
N TRP A 3 -11.47 -15.47 29.22
CA TRP A 3 -12.47 -14.39 29.07
C TRP A 3 -13.21 -13.99 30.36
N MET A 4 -12.69 -14.35 31.54
CA MET A 4 -13.47 -14.21 32.81
C MET A 4 -13.79 -12.76 33.14
N PHE A 5 -12.87 -11.82 32.88
CA PHE A 5 -13.05 -10.39 33.15
C PHE A 5 -12.95 -9.58 31.86
N ASP A 6 -13.14 -10.23 30.70
CA ASP A 6 -13.07 -9.52 29.42
C ASP A 6 -14.06 -8.37 29.35
N GLY A 7 -13.63 -7.22 28.87
CA GLY A 7 -14.45 -6.03 28.71
C GLY A 7 -14.80 -5.30 30.00
N CYS A 8 -14.21 -5.70 31.14
CA CYS A 8 -14.45 -5.03 32.43
C CYS A 8 -13.70 -3.67 32.47
N SER A 9 -14.02 -2.78 31.55
CA SER A 9 -13.30 -1.52 31.27
C SER A 9 -13.31 -0.52 32.43
N GLY A 10 -14.28 -0.61 33.32
CA GLY A 10 -14.39 0.26 34.51
C GLY A 10 -13.64 -0.24 35.74
N LEU A 11 -13.03 -1.44 35.69
CA LEU A 11 -12.26 -1.95 36.82
C LEU A 11 -10.92 -1.18 36.91
N THR A 12 -10.67 -0.63 38.12
CA THR A 12 -9.38 0.02 38.46
C THR A 12 -8.47 -0.88 39.29
N ASN A 13 -9.08 -1.81 40.04
CA ASN A 13 -8.43 -2.82 40.87
C ASN A 13 -9.33 -4.06 40.97
N LEU A 14 -8.74 -5.23 41.20
CA LEU A 14 -9.47 -6.48 41.28
C LEU A 14 -8.83 -7.42 42.33
N ASP A 15 -9.63 -7.88 43.32
CA ASP A 15 -9.21 -8.92 44.25
C ASP A 15 -9.42 -10.31 43.63
N LEU A 16 -8.31 -11.03 43.41
CA LEU A 16 -8.29 -12.36 42.80
C LEU A 16 -8.23 -13.49 43.85
N THR A 17 -8.14 -13.15 45.14
CA THR A 17 -8.01 -14.16 46.25
C THR A 17 -9.14 -15.17 46.30
N PRO A 18 -10.40 -14.86 45.93
CA PRO A 18 -11.49 -15.83 45.94
C PRO A 18 -11.43 -16.90 44.84
N LEU A 19 -10.49 -16.76 43.85
CA LEU A 19 -10.47 -17.65 42.71
C LEU A 19 -9.66 -18.93 42.96
N ASP A 20 -10.29 -20.10 42.79
CA ASP A 20 -9.57 -21.38 42.74
C ASP A 20 -9.07 -21.64 41.28
N THR A 21 -7.78 -21.45 41.06
CA THR A 21 -7.16 -21.64 39.75
C THR A 21 -6.33 -22.92 39.62
N GLN A 22 -6.34 -23.83 40.65
CA GLN A 22 -5.49 -25.03 40.68
C GLN A 22 -5.71 -26.01 39.51
N LYS A 23 -6.88 -25.97 38.87
CA LYS A 23 -7.23 -26.86 37.75
C LYS A 23 -7.28 -26.13 36.39
N VAL A 24 -6.99 -24.84 36.39
CA VAL A 24 -7.08 -24.01 35.18
C VAL A 24 -5.94 -24.32 34.24
N THR A 25 -6.25 -24.58 32.97
CA THR A 25 -5.29 -24.84 31.89
C THR A 25 -5.27 -23.71 30.85
N ASP A 26 -6.30 -22.87 30.85
CA ASP A 26 -6.49 -21.80 29.89
C ASP A 26 -6.89 -20.50 30.63
N MET A 27 -6.03 -19.48 30.52
CA MET A 27 -6.23 -18.12 31.03
C MET A 27 -6.22 -17.09 29.89
N GLY A 28 -6.43 -17.55 28.66
CA GLY A 28 -6.48 -16.65 27.50
C GLY A 28 -7.53 -15.56 27.67
N CYS A 29 -7.19 -14.34 27.36
CA CYS A 29 -8.09 -13.18 27.47
C CYS A 29 -8.69 -12.94 28.87
N MET A 30 -8.07 -13.46 29.93
CA MET A 30 -8.70 -13.37 31.29
C MET A 30 -8.98 -11.93 31.70
N PHE A 31 -8.14 -10.97 31.31
CA PHE A 31 -8.28 -9.54 31.61
C PHE A 31 -8.32 -8.68 30.33
N CYS A 32 -8.68 -9.25 29.18
CA CYS A 32 -8.80 -8.50 27.94
C CYS A 32 -9.70 -7.27 28.10
N ASN A 33 -9.35 -6.18 27.42
CA ASN A 33 -10.19 -4.97 27.38
C ASN A 33 -10.47 -4.34 28.76
N CYS A 34 -9.63 -4.63 29.76
CA CYS A 34 -9.71 -4.00 31.08
C CYS A 34 -8.95 -2.66 31.08
N TYR A 35 -9.39 -1.70 30.29
CA TYR A 35 -8.72 -0.40 30.06
C TYR A 35 -8.48 0.39 31.35
N GLY A 36 -9.33 0.23 32.34
CA GLY A 36 -9.29 0.98 33.62
C GLY A 36 -8.30 0.42 34.62
N LEU A 37 -7.79 -0.82 34.46
CA LEU A 37 -6.85 -1.41 35.39
C LEU A 37 -5.54 -0.60 35.42
N THR A 38 -5.18 -0.11 36.63
CA THR A 38 -3.92 0.62 36.84
C THR A 38 -2.88 -0.24 37.56
N SER A 39 -3.33 -1.27 38.29
CA SER A 39 -2.50 -2.27 38.96
C SER A 39 -3.30 -3.57 39.10
N LEU A 40 -2.60 -4.70 39.18
CA LEU A 40 -3.21 -6.02 39.40
C LEU A 40 -2.26 -6.91 40.19
N ASP A 41 -2.73 -7.46 41.31
CA ASP A 41 -2.01 -8.45 42.11
C ASP A 41 -2.34 -9.85 41.59
N LEU A 42 -1.36 -10.54 41.02
CA LEU A 42 -1.48 -11.89 40.47
C LEU A 42 -1.05 -12.98 41.47
N SER A 43 -0.67 -12.64 42.71
CA SER A 43 -0.03 -13.55 43.65
C SER A 43 -0.93 -14.72 44.10
N SER A 44 -2.25 -14.56 44.01
CA SER A 44 -3.20 -15.62 44.35
C SER A 44 -3.47 -16.62 43.23
N LEU A 45 -3.00 -16.36 42.02
CA LEU A 45 -3.24 -17.24 40.87
C LEU A 45 -2.29 -18.44 40.90
N ASN A 46 -2.80 -19.65 40.86
CA ASN A 46 -2.03 -20.86 40.61
C ASN A 46 -2.05 -21.16 39.11
N THR A 47 -0.90 -20.92 38.41
CA THR A 47 -0.79 -21.08 36.98
C THR A 47 -0.01 -22.34 36.55
N GLN A 48 0.32 -23.26 37.47
CA GLN A 48 1.14 -24.47 37.24
C GLN A 48 0.61 -25.40 36.13
N LYS A 49 -0.68 -25.34 35.79
CA LYS A 49 -1.29 -26.17 34.74
C LYS A 49 -1.67 -25.38 33.49
N VAL A 50 -1.46 -24.08 33.50
CA VAL A 50 -1.84 -23.23 32.41
C VAL A 50 -0.90 -23.49 31.19
N THR A 51 -1.51 -23.71 30.04
CA THR A 51 -0.85 -23.92 28.75
C THR A 51 -1.10 -22.79 27.78
N ASP A 52 -2.16 -21.99 27.99
CA ASP A 52 -2.54 -20.85 27.16
C ASP A 52 -2.70 -19.58 28.02
N MET A 53 -1.88 -18.57 27.71
CA MET A 53 -1.96 -17.22 28.28
C MET A 53 -2.11 -16.16 27.18
N SER A 54 -2.57 -16.57 25.99
CA SER A 54 -2.78 -15.65 24.88
C SER A 54 -3.73 -14.53 25.28
N ARG A 55 -3.41 -13.28 24.89
CA ARG A 55 -4.25 -12.10 25.15
C ARG A 55 -4.53 -11.81 26.62
N MET A 56 -3.81 -12.43 27.59
CA MET A 56 -4.21 -12.37 29.00
C MET A 56 -4.42 -10.95 29.51
N PHE A 57 -3.62 -9.99 29.04
CA PHE A 57 -3.70 -8.56 29.40
C PHE A 57 -3.92 -7.67 28.17
N GLN A 58 -4.38 -8.22 27.06
CA GLN A 58 -4.61 -7.45 25.84
C GLN A 58 -5.54 -6.25 26.12
N TYR A 59 -5.17 -5.07 25.60
CA TYR A 59 -5.91 -3.81 25.81
C TYR A 59 -6.00 -3.34 27.27
N CYS A 60 -5.12 -3.78 28.18
CA CYS A 60 -5.01 -3.21 29.52
C CYS A 60 -4.21 -1.91 29.49
N SER A 61 -4.69 -0.91 28.78
CA SER A 61 -3.97 0.35 28.50
C SER A 61 -3.74 1.24 29.74
N GLY A 62 -4.45 1.00 30.83
CA GLY A 62 -4.25 1.69 32.11
C GLY A 62 -3.07 1.18 32.92
N LEU A 63 -2.58 -0.04 32.67
CA LEU A 63 -1.42 -0.59 33.40
C LEU A 63 -0.15 0.18 33.03
N THR A 64 0.55 0.69 34.03
CA THR A 64 1.87 1.36 33.86
C THR A 64 3.04 0.44 34.17
N SER A 65 2.81 -0.58 34.98
CA SER A 65 3.72 -1.70 35.30
C SER A 65 2.91 -2.92 35.68
N LEU A 66 3.50 -4.11 35.60
CA LEU A 66 2.87 -5.36 36.01
C LEU A 66 3.92 -6.30 36.64
N ASP A 67 3.66 -6.82 37.83
CA ASP A 67 4.51 -7.84 38.45
C ASP A 67 4.06 -9.24 38.01
N LEU A 68 4.94 -9.93 37.28
CA LEU A 68 4.73 -11.27 36.74
C LEU A 68 5.35 -12.36 37.63
N SER A 69 5.99 -12.01 38.76
CA SER A 69 6.84 -12.91 39.56
C SER A 69 6.09 -14.13 40.13
N SER A 70 4.78 -14.02 40.31
CA SER A 70 3.94 -15.12 40.79
C SER A 70 3.48 -16.10 39.71
N LEU A 71 3.65 -15.78 38.44
CA LEU A 71 3.18 -16.64 37.36
C LEU A 71 4.16 -17.80 37.10
N ASN A 72 3.67 -19.02 37.15
CA ASN A 72 4.39 -20.19 36.68
C ASN A 72 4.01 -20.45 35.22
N THR A 73 4.93 -20.16 34.29
CA THR A 73 4.69 -20.28 32.84
C THR A 73 5.37 -21.52 32.22
N GLN A 74 5.90 -22.44 33.04
CA GLN A 74 6.66 -23.60 32.56
C GLN A 74 5.93 -24.49 31.55
N LYS A 75 4.60 -24.52 31.56
CA LYS A 75 3.79 -25.32 30.63
C LYS A 75 3.13 -24.51 29.53
N VAL A 76 3.32 -23.20 29.53
CA VAL A 76 2.68 -22.33 28.56
C VAL A 76 3.33 -22.55 27.18
N THR A 77 2.48 -22.75 26.19
CA THR A 77 2.88 -22.94 24.78
C THR A 77 2.43 -21.77 23.90
N ASN A 78 1.45 -20.99 24.36
CA ASN A 78 0.90 -19.84 23.62
C ASN A 78 0.91 -18.59 24.51
N MET A 79 1.67 -17.57 24.09
CA MET A 79 1.72 -16.22 24.69
C MET A 79 1.38 -15.14 23.66
N SER A 80 0.70 -15.51 22.56
CA SER A 80 0.33 -14.54 21.53
C SER A 80 -0.51 -13.41 22.12
N GLU A 81 -0.23 -12.17 21.71
CA GLU A 81 -0.97 -10.96 22.11
C GLU A 81 -1.01 -10.71 23.63
N MET A 82 -0.15 -11.39 24.45
CA MET A 82 -0.29 -11.38 25.92
C MET A 82 -0.33 -9.97 26.51
N PHE A 83 0.44 -9.03 25.96
CA PHE A 83 0.47 -7.62 26.38
C PHE A 83 0.07 -6.66 25.24
N SER A 84 -0.53 -7.19 24.18
CA SER A 84 -0.90 -6.37 23.02
C SER A 84 -1.78 -5.20 23.45
N THR A 85 -1.43 -4.00 22.97
CA THR A 85 -2.13 -2.73 23.24
C THR A 85 -2.13 -2.32 24.74
N CYS A 86 -1.18 -2.82 25.52
CA CYS A 86 -0.88 -2.28 26.85
C CYS A 86 -0.11 -0.97 26.73
N SER A 87 -0.69 0.04 26.12
CA SER A 87 -0.01 1.29 25.72
C SER A 87 0.47 2.14 26.89
N GLY A 88 -0.04 1.90 28.10
CA GLY A 88 0.38 2.56 29.34
C GLY A 88 1.65 2.00 29.97
N LEU A 89 2.05 0.75 29.61
CA LEU A 89 3.26 0.14 30.14
C LEU A 89 4.49 0.96 29.75
N THR A 90 5.24 1.38 30.75
CA THR A 90 6.54 2.09 30.56
C THR A 90 7.73 1.20 30.89
N SER A 91 7.51 0.10 31.60
CA SER A 91 8.48 -0.92 31.91
C SER A 91 7.79 -2.28 32.14
N LEU A 92 8.47 -3.35 31.82
CA LEU A 92 7.99 -4.72 32.04
C LEU A 92 9.18 -5.62 32.37
N ASN A 93 9.14 -6.33 33.51
CA ASN A 93 10.16 -7.27 33.91
C ASN A 93 9.74 -8.68 33.49
N LEU A 94 10.51 -9.31 32.58
CA LEU A 94 10.23 -10.62 32.03
C LEU A 94 10.98 -11.77 32.76
N THR A 95 11.83 -11.48 33.75
CA THR A 95 12.76 -12.47 34.37
C THR A 95 12.08 -13.67 35.01
N SER A 96 10.80 -13.56 35.34
CA SER A 96 10.03 -14.68 35.93
C SER A 96 9.36 -15.58 34.91
N LEU A 97 9.30 -15.16 33.64
CA LEU A 97 8.66 -15.95 32.60
C LEU A 97 9.58 -17.09 32.14
N ASN A 98 9.08 -18.31 32.23
CA ASN A 98 9.72 -19.46 31.55
C ASN A 98 9.04 -19.67 30.22
N THR A 99 9.76 -19.39 29.13
CA THR A 99 9.19 -19.43 27.77
C THR A 99 9.73 -20.61 26.94
N GLN A 100 10.47 -21.57 27.57
CA GLN A 100 11.12 -22.70 26.87
C GLN A 100 10.16 -23.56 26.03
N ASN A 101 8.85 -23.60 26.35
CA ASN A 101 7.86 -24.40 25.64
C ASN A 101 6.94 -23.54 24.74
N VAL A 102 7.15 -22.24 24.68
CA VAL A 102 6.32 -21.32 23.90
C VAL A 102 6.66 -21.50 22.41
N THR A 103 5.62 -21.65 21.61
CA THR A 103 5.71 -21.79 20.16
C THR A 103 5.13 -20.59 19.40
N ASP A 104 4.26 -19.81 20.07
CA ASP A 104 3.61 -18.63 19.50
C ASP A 104 3.79 -17.42 20.43
N MET A 105 4.50 -16.40 19.92
CA MET A 105 4.68 -15.08 20.55
C MET A 105 4.20 -13.95 19.63
N SER A 106 3.33 -14.28 18.67
CA SER A 106 2.80 -13.25 17.75
C SER A 106 2.13 -12.13 18.54
N GLU A 107 2.35 -10.89 18.12
CA GLU A 107 1.78 -9.67 18.71
C GLU A 107 2.03 -9.49 20.23
N MET A 108 2.97 -10.23 20.82
CA MET A 108 3.12 -10.27 22.30
C MET A 108 3.26 -8.87 22.90
N PHE A 109 3.95 -7.94 22.25
CA PHE A 109 4.13 -6.56 22.69
C PHE A 109 3.57 -5.53 21.70
N SER A 110 2.74 -5.98 20.74
CA SER A 110 2.15 -5.09 19.73
C SER A 110 1.43 -3.90 20.39
N ASN A 111 1.61 -2.70 19.82
CA ASN A 111 1.01 -1.46 20.32
C ASN A 111 1.34 -1.08 21.77
N CYS A 112 2.43 -1.62 22.35
CA CYS A 112 2.97 -1.18 23.63
C CYS A 112 3.77 0.13 23.47
N ARG A 113 3.09 1.21 23.08
CA ARG A 113 3.73 2.50 22.72
C ARG A 113 4.48 3.17 23.87
N GLY A 114 4.15 2.83 25.11
CA GLY A 114 4.83 3.34 26.32
C GLY A 114 6.19 2.69 26.55
N LEU A 115 6.42 1.48 26.00
CA LEU A 115 7.71 0.79 26.13
C LEU A 115 8.73 1.41 25.15
N THR A 116 9.72 2.13 25.71
CA THR A 116 10.82 2.71 24.94
C THR A 116 12.06 1.82 24.89
N ASN A 117 12.14 0.84 25.77
CA ASN A 117 13.10 -0.25 25.79
C ASN A 117 12.51 -1.49 26.48
N LEU A 118 13.06 -2.66 26.24
CA LEU A 118 12.66 -3.90 26.88
C LEU A 118 13.86 -4.87 26.92
N ASP A 119 14.17 -5.43 28.10
CA ASP A 119 15.15 -6.51 28.21
C ASP A 119 14.52 -7.82 27.77
N LEU A 120 14.97 -8.35 26.62
CA LEU A 120 14.53 -9.61 26.04
C LEU A 120 15.35 -10.82 26.53
N SER A 121 16.45 -10.60 27.27
CA SER A 121 17.35 -11.67 27.70
C SER A 121 16.70 -12.80 28.53
N PRO A 122 15.56 -12.57 29.23
CA PRO A 122 14.87 -13.66 29.93
C PRO A 122 14.05 -14.58 29.02
N LEU A 123 13.80 -14.19 27.77
CA LEU A 123 12.97 -15.00 26.87
C LEU A 123 13.80 -16.10 26.20
N ASP A 124 13.41 -17.35 26.40
CA ASP A 124 13.88 -18.49 25.62
C ASP A 124 12.95 -18.67 24.42
N THR A 125 13.46 -18.34 23.23
CA THR A 125 12.69 -18.35 21.98
C THR A 125 13.03 -19.52 21.05
N GLN A 126 13.88 -20.48 21.52
CA GLN A 126 14.34 -21.61 20.69
C GLN A 126 13.24 -22.50 20.08
N ASN A 127 12.01 -22.44 20.59
CA ASN A 127 10.86 -23.20 20.10
C ASN A 127 9.80 -22.34 19.42
N VAL A 128 10.00 -21.03 19.35
CA VAL A 128 9.02 -20.12 18.75
C VAL A 128 9.06 -20.23 17.22
N THR A 129 7.90 -20.47 16.63
CA THR A 129 7.73 -20.58 15.18
C THR A 129 7.00 -19.38 14.59
N ASN A 130 6.20 -18.70 15.41
CA ASN A 130 5.43 -17.51 14.99
C ASN A 130 5.83 -16.31 15.85
N MET A 131 6.48 -15.32 15.21
CA MET A 131 6.87 -14.03 15.80
C MET A 131 6.22 -12.86 15.08
N SER A 132 5.13 -13.09 14.32
CA SER A 132 4.49 -12.02 13.56
C SER A 132 4.04 -10.89 14.48
N ASN A 133 4.29 -9.65 14.07
CA ASN A 133 3.89 -8.43 14.77
C ASN A 133 4.37 -8.33 16.23
N MET A 134 5.40 -9.11 16.64
CA MET A 134 5.80 -9.21 18.04
C MET A 134 6.10 -7.85 18.68
N PHE A 135 6.71 -6.95 17.93
CA PHE A 135 7.08 -5.60 18.40
C PHE A 135 6.36 -4.48 17.61
N CYS A 136 5.31 -4.82 16.90
CA CYS A 136 4.57 -3.90 16.04
C CYS A 136 4.06 -2.69 16.83
N TYR A 137 4.26 -1.47 16.30
CA TYR A 137 3.84 -0.19 16.91
C TYR A 137 4.31 0.03 18.35
N THR A 138 5.50 -0.46 18.71
CA THR A 138 6.13 -0.14 20.01
C THR A 138 6.84 1.20 19.98
N GLY A 139 7.09 1.74 21.19
CA GLY A 139 7.82 3.00 21.38
C GLY A 139 9.35 2.85 21.41
N PHE A 140 9.90 1.69 21.04
CA PHE A 140 11.33 1.41 21.15
C PHE A 140 12.17 2.43 20.41
N THR A 141 13.18 2.96 21.09
CA THR A 141 14.23 3.80 20.50
C THR A 141 15.49 3.02 20.17
N SER A 142 15.64 1.85 20.78
CA SER A 142 16.66 0.83 20.51
C SER A 142 16.10 -0.54 20.89
N LEU A 143 16.53 -1.61 20.23
CA LEU A 143 16.12 -2.97 20.52
C LEU A 143 17.32 -3.91 20.38
N ASP A 144 17.66 -4.63 21.47
CA ASP A 144 18.70 -5.66 21.47
C ASP A 144 18.08 -7.01 21.14
N LEU A 145 18.45 -7.58 20.01
CA LEU A 145 17.96 -8.87 19.50
C LEU A 145 18.91 -10.03 19.82
N THR A 146 20.07 -9.78 20.45
CA THR A 146 21.18 -10.76 20.61
C THR A 146 20.78 -12.03 21.37
N THR A 147 19.70 -11.96 22.16
CA THR A 147 19.24 -13.09 22.99
C THR A 147 18.10 -13.88 22.35
N LEU A 148 17.56 -13.42 21.22
CA LEU A 148 16.48 -14.13 20.53
C LEU A 148 17.02 -15.24 19.64
N ASP A 149 16.66 -16.47 19.89
CA ASP A 149 16.84 -17.57 18.93
C ASP A 149 15.65 -17.63 17.97
N THR A 150 15.89 -17.23 16.72
CA THR A 150 14.87 -17.22 15.67
C THR A 150 15.01 -18.38 14.69
N SER A 151 15.83 -19.39 15.02
CA SER A 151 16.18 -20.48 14.10
C SER A 151 14.99 -21.36 13.66
N LYS A 152 13.89 -21.38 14.44
CA LYS A 152 12.67 -22.08 14.10
C LYS A 152 11.55 -21.17 13.59
N ALA A 153 11.75 -19.89 13.58
CA ALA A 153 10.74 -18.95 13.10
C ALA A 153 10.45 -19.18 11.61
N THR A 154 9.19 -19.28 11.28
CA THR A 154 8.69 -19.41 9.91
C THR A 154 7.89 -18.18 9.47
N ASN A 155 7.34 -17.43 10.42
CA ASN A 155 6.59 -16.21 10.19
C ASN A 155 7.18 -15.07 11.00
N MET A 156 7.63 -14.01 10.31
CA MET A 156 8.12 -12.75 10.87
C MET A 156 7.40 -11.55 10.23
N ASN A 157 6.17 -11.77 9.69
CA ASN A 157 5.35 -10.70 9.17
C ASN A 157 5.23 -9.57 10.20
N GLY A 158 5.47 -8.33 9.79
CA GLY A 158 5.28 -7.13 10.60
C GLY A 158 6.05 -7.10 11.93
N ILE A 159 7.10 -7.93 12.14
CA ILE A 159 7.75 -8.06 13.45
C ILE A 159 8.21 -6.71 14.03
N PHE A 160 8.59 -5.74 13.18
CA PHE A 160 8.97 -4.38 13.57
C PHE A 160 8.04 -3.31 12.98
N GLU A 161 6.86 -3.69 12.46
CA GLU A 161 5.92 -2.75 11.86
C GLU A 161 5.64 -1.57 12.81
N GLY A 162 5.66 -0.34 12.29
CA GLY A 162 5.33 0.86 13.04
C GLY A 162 6.32 1.22 14.16
N CYS A 163 7.51 0.60 14.22
CA CYS A 163 8.57 0.99 15.15
C CYS A 163 9.22 2.31 14.72
N SER A 164 8.43 3.36 14.62
CA SER A 164 8.80 4.66 14.05
C SER A 164 9.87 5.43 14.85
N SER A 165 10.11 5.05 16.10
CA SER A 165 11.13 5.65 16.97
C SER A 165 12.52 5.01 16.80
N LEU A 166 12.64 3.83 16.15
CA LEU A 166 13.92 3.22 15.85
C LEU A 166 14.65 4.01 14.77
N THR A 167 15.88 4.42 15.04
CA THR A 167 16.76 5.11 14.07
C THR A 167 17.76 4.19 13.40
N SER A 168 18.04 3.04 14.02
CA SER A 168 18.86 1.95 13.51
C SER A 168 18.40 0.63 14.14
N LEU A 169 18.66 -0.49 13.48
CA LEU A 169 18.36 -1.83 13.99
C LEU A 169 19.45 -2.81 13.53
N ASP A 170 20.06 -3.52 14.48
CA ASP A 170 21.02 -4.58 14.19
C ASP A 170 20.27 -5.90 13.95
N LEU A 171 20.34 -6.41 12.72
CA LEU A 171 19.71 -7.66 12.31
C LEU A 171 20.64 -8.88 12.43
N THR A 172 21.93 -8.69 12.77
CA THR A 172 22.92 -9.78 12.80
C THR A 172 22.55 -10.95 13.72
N PRO A 173 21.76 -10.77 14.81
CA PRO A 173 21.34 -11.88 15.63
C PRO A 173 20.24 -12.76 15.03
N LEU A 174 19.53 -12.27 14.01
CA LEU A 174 18.38 -12.99 13.46
C LEU A 174 18.82 -14.14 12.54
N ASN A 175 18.28 -15.32 12.78
CA ASN A 175 18.36 -16.45 11.87
C ASN A 175 17.04 -16.60 11.10
N THR A 176 17.03 -16.17 9.84
CA THR A 176 15.82 -16.15 9.01
C THR A 176 15.74 -17.30 7.99
N GLN A 177 16.63 -18.33 8.11
CA GLN A 177 16.71 -19.44 7.13
C GLN A 177 15.43 -20.23 6.92
N ASN A 178 14.47 -20.17 7.84
CA ASN A 178 13.20 -20.88 7.78
C ASN A 178 12.00 -19.97 7.54
N VAL A 179 12.23 -18.67 7.48
CA VAL A 179 11.15 -17.68 7.29
C VAL A 179 10.62 -17.75 5.86
N THR A 180 9.31 -17.80 5.74
CA THR A 180 8.60 -17.83 4.46
C THR A 180 7.79 -16.55 4.20
N ASP A 181 7.48 -15.80 5.26
CA ASP A 181 6.70 -14.56 5.21
C ASP A 181 7.47 -13.45 5.94
N MET A 182 7.90 -12.44 5.17
CA MET A 182 8.56 -11.20 5.65
C MET A 182 7.75 -9.96 5.25
N SER A 183 6.47 -10.15 4.90
CA SER A 183 5.61 -9.01 4.59
C SER A 183 5.54 -8.05 5.78
N GLU A 184 5.48 -6.75 5.50
CA GLU A 184 5.39 -5.69 6.51
C GLU A 184 6.54 -5.63 7.54
N MET A 185 7.64 -6.42 7.37
CA MET A 185 8.68 -6.59 8.40
C MET A 185 9.23 -5.27 8.95
N PHE A 186 9.39 -4.25 8.12
CA PHE A 186 9.84 -2.91 8.48
C PHE A 186 8.81 -1.83 8.09
N CYS A 187 7.56 -2.23 7.85
CA CYS A 187 6.49 -1.29 7.48
C CYS A 187 6.38 -0.17 8.53
N ASP A 188 6.26 1.08 8.06
CA ASP A 188 6.14 2.30 8.90
C ASP A 188 7.28 2.51 9.92
N CYS A 189 8.45 1.88 9.70
CA CYS A 189 9.68 2.20 10.43
C CYS A 189 10.27 3.54 9.95
N SER A 190 9.48 4.60 10.07
CA SER A 190 9.78 5.92 9.49
C SER A 190 11.01 6.62 10.10
N GLY A 191 11.50 6.16 11.25
CA GLY A 191 12.71 6.68 11.92
C GLY A 191 14.02 6.09 11.39
N LEU A 192 13.99 4.93 10.72
CA LEU A 192 15.20 4.26 10.21
C LEU A 192 15.86 5.12 9.14
N THR A 193 17.14 5.47 9.37
CA THR A 193 17.96 6.24 8.41
C THR A 193 18.87 5.36 7.57
N SER A 194 19.15 4.15 8.03
CA SER A 194 19.89 3.10 7.31
C SER A 194 19.41 1.73 7.79
N LEU A 195 19.54 0.72 6.95
CA LEU A 195 19.21 -0.67 7.28
C LEU A 195 20.17 -1.61 6.53
N ASP A 196 20.89 -2.44 7.28
CA ASP A 196 21.76 -3.49 6.72
C ASP A 196 20.97 -4.79 6.59
N LEU A 197 20.74 -5.24 5.35
CA LEU A 197 20.00 -6.47 5.04
C LEU A 197 20.88 -7.71 4.94
N THR A 198 22.23 -7.57 5.01
CA THR A 198 23.18 -8.69 4.82
C THR A 198 22.94 -9.87 5.77
N PRO A 199 22.40 -9.71 7.00
CA PRO A 199 22.14 -10.84 7.87
C PRO A 199 20.92 -11.68 7.48
N LEU A 200 20.03 -11.15 6.61
CA LEU A 200 18.79 -11.84 6.28
C LEU A 200 19.00 -12.94 5.23
N ASN A 201 18.53 -14.13 5.52
CA ASN A 201 18.41 -15.22 4.54
C ASN A 201 16.97 -15.25 4.02
N THR A 202 16.78 -14.88 2.75
CA THR A 202 15.44 -14.77 2.13
C THR A 202 15.14 -15.89 1.13
N GLN A 203 15.99 -16.94 1.05
CA GLN A 203 15.86 -18.04 0.08
C GLN A 203 14.51 -18.79 0.11
N LYS A 204 13.79 -18.77 1.24
CA LYS A 204 12.49 -19.43 1.37
C LYS A 204 11.32 -18.44 1.36
N VAL A 205 11.60 -17.16 1.34
CA VAL A 205 10.57 -16.11 1.41
C VAL A 205 9.75 -16.12 0.12
N THR A 206 8.44 -16.11 0.28
CA THR A 206 7.47 -16.08 -0.81
C THR A 206 6.65 -14.80 -0.83
N ASP A 207 6.61 -14.08 0.30
CA ASP A 207 5.86 -12.84 0.48
C ASP A 207 6.75 -11.74 1.06
N MET A 208 6.85 -10.61 0.34
CA MET A 208 7.55 -9.39 0.73
C MET A 208 6.64 -8.15 0.60
N ASP A 209 5.32 -8.35 0.61
CA ASP A 209 4.38 -7.23 0.53
C ASP A 209 4.67 -6.19 1.60
N SER A 210 4.72 -4.92 1.20
CA SER A 210 4.90 -3.78 2.12
C SER A 210 6.15 -3.85 3.02
N MET A 211 7.17 -4.68 2.69
CA MET A 211 8.30 -4.94 3.58
C MET A 211 9.01 -3.67 4.07
N PHE A 212 9.15 -2.66 3.21
CA PHE A 212 9.77 -1.37 3.55
C PHE A 212 8.78 -0.20 3.44
N GLN A 213 7.48 -0.48 3.36
CA GLN A 213 6.45 0.57 3.29
C GLN A 213 6.68 1.61 4.40
N GLY A 214 6.58 2.90 4.07
CA GLY A 214 6.65 3.99 5.07
C GLY A 214 8.03 4.22 5.70
N CYS A 215 9.10 3.55 5.23
CA CYS A 215 10.48 3.84 5.66
C CYS A 215 10.96 5.18 5.08
N SER A 216 10.29 6.25 5.44
CA SER A 216 10.41 7.57 4.82
C SER A 216 11.74 8.29 5.09
N SER A 217 12.51 7.87 6.10
CA SER A 217 13.84 8.43 6.41
C SER A 217 15.00 7.70 5.74
N LEU A 218 14.75 6.53 5.11
CA LEU A 218 15.78 5.84 4.33
C LEU A 218 16.11 6.67 3.09
N THR A 219 17.38 7.02 2.90
CA THR A 219 17.87 7.76 1.72
C THR A 219 18.46 6.85 0.65
N SER A 220 18.86 5.63 1.04
CA SER A 220 19.35 4.56 0.18
C SER A 220 19.05 3.21 0.83
N LEU A 221 18.98 2.15 0.04
CA LEU A 221 18.80 0.78 0.51
C LEU A 221 19.55 -0.17 -0.42
N ASP A 222 20.44 -1.00 0.14
CA ASP A 222 21.14 -2.05 -0.61
C ASP A 222 20.29 -3.32 -0.63
N LEU A 223 19.83 -3.72 -1.83
CA LEU A 223 19.00 -4.90 -2.04
C LEU A 223 19.80 -6.15 -2.41
N THR A 224 21.14 -6.04 -2.57
CA THR A 224 22.00 -7.16 -3.00
C THR A 224 21.91 -8.41 -2.10
N PRO A 225 21.63 -8.30 -0.78
CA PRO A 225 21.50 -9.49 0.06
C PRO A 225 20.21 -10.29 -0.14
N LEU A 226 19.19 -9.72 -0.82
CA LEU A 226 17.88 -10.35 -0.94
C LEU A 226 17.85 -11.39 -2.07
N ASP A 227 17.57 -12.63 -1.76
CA ASP A 227 17.16 -13.64 -2.73
C ASP A 227 15.64 -13.59 -2.91
N THR A 228 15.19 -13.10 -4.07
CA THR A 228 13.76 -12.91 -4.36
C THR A 228 13.20 -13.94 -5.35
N GLN A 229 13.98 -14.97 -5.69
CA GLN A 229 13.60 -15.98 -6.70
C GLN A 229 12.25 -16.66 -6.44
N ARG A 230 11.84 -16.76 -5.17
CA ARG A 230 10.57 -17.41 -4.77
C ARG A 230 9.44 -16.42 -4.48
N VAL A 231 9.72 -15.14 -4.51
CA VAL A 231 8.75 -14.10 -4.18
C VAL A 231 7.66 -14.03 -5.27
N THR A 232 6.42 -14.06 -4.85
CA THR A 232 5.25 -14.02 -5.75
C THR A 232 4.50 -12.71 -5.69
N SER A 233 4.69 -11.92 -4.62
CA SER A 233 4.12 -10.60 -4.45
C SER A 233 5.16 -9.62 -3.90
N MET A 234 5.24 -8.45 -4.55
CA MET A 234 6.03 -7.29 -4.13
C MET A 234 5.15 -6.05 -4.04
N ARG A 235 3.88 -6.27 -3.72
CA ARG A 235 2.90 -5.20 -3.59
C ARG A 235 3.38 -4.21 -2.53
N ARG A 236 3.44 -2.91 -2.90
CA ARG A 236 3.80 -1.81 -1.99
C ARG A 236 5.14 -1.96 -1.26
N ILE A 237 6.06 -2.78 -1.77
CA ILE A 237 7.32 -3.07 -1.05
C ILE A 237 8.09 -1.79 -0.67
N PHE A 238 8.04 -0.72 -1.50
CA PHE A 238 8.65 0.58 -1.22
C PHE A 238 7.62 1.72 -1.10
N TYR A 239 6.34 1.40 -0.86
CA TYR A 239 5.29 2.42 -0.71
C TYR A 239 5.68 3.47 0.34
N TYR A 240 5.53 4.77 0.01
CA TYR A 240 5.90 5.89 0.90
C TYR A 240 7.36 5.93 1.36
N CYS A 241 8.31 5.29 0.66
CA CYS A 241 9.75 5.48 0.89
C CYS A 241 10.20 6.82 0.31
N SER A 242 9.64 7.92 0.82
CA SER A 242 9.80 9.27 0.25
C SER A 242 11.22 9.84 0.38
N GLY A 243 12.05 9.27 1.25
CA GLY A 243 13.45 9.65 1.43
C GLY A 243 14.40 9.07 0.39
N LEU A 244 14.02 7.96 -0.27
CA LEU A 244 14.86 7.32 -1.29
C LEU A 244 15.04 8.26 -2.48
N THR A 245 16.31 8.56 -2.82
CA THR A 245 16.66 9.40 -3.98
C THR A 245 17.06 8.59 -5.20
N SER A 246 17.52 7.36 -4.98
CA SER A 246 17.83 6.35 -5.99
C SER A 246 17.63 4.97 -5.39
N LEU A 247 17.40 3.97 -6.22
CA LEU A 247 17.30 2.57 -5.83
C LEU A 247 17.84 1.69 -6.96
N ASP A 248 18.78 0.80 -6.63
CA ASP A 248 19.28 -0.21 -7.56
C ASP A 248 18.37 -1.44 -7.48
N LEU A 249 17.68 -1.76 -8.57
CA LEU A 249 16.77 -2.89 -8.67
C LEU A 249 17.43 -4.13 -9.28
N THR A 250 18.71 -4.04 -9.71
CA THR A 250 19.41 -5.14 -10.38
C THR A 250 19.47 -6.44 -9.58
N PRO A 251 19.48 -6.42 -8.22
CA PRO A 251 19.48 -7.65 -7.44
C PRO A 251 18.15 -8.41 -7.40
N LEU A 252 17.04 -7.77 -7.79
CA LEU A 252 15.71 -8.37 -7.66
C LEU A 252 15.42 -9.33 -8.81
N ASP A 253 15.20 -10.60 -8.51
CA ASP A 253 14.61 -11.58 -9.42
C ASP A 253 13.08 -11.50 -9.30
N THR A 254 12.42 -11.00 -10.35
CA THR A 254 10.97 -10.77 -10.35
C THR A 254 10.19 -11.73 -11.26
N GLN A 255 10.87 -12.79 -11.79
CA GLN A 255 10.26 -13.72 -12.77
C GLN A 255 8.98 -14.41 -12.24
N ASN A 256 8.84 -14.59 -10.92
CA ASN A 256 7.68 -15.25 -10.32
C ASN A 256 6.66 -14.26 -9.73
N VAL A 257 6.93 -12.97 -9.81
CA VAL A 257 6.06 -11.93 -9.23
C VAL A 257 4.81 -11.75 -10.09
N THR A 258 3.65 -11.76 -9.44
CA THR A 258 2.34 -11.59 -10.10
C THR A 258 1.63 -10.31 -9.71
N ASP A 259 2.03 -9.66 -8.62
CA ASP A 259 1.47 -8.39 -8.13
C ASP A 259 2.62 -7.42 -7.81
N MET A 260 2.67 -6.29 -8.54
CA MET A 260 3.58 -5.16 -8.31
C MET A 260 2.79 -3.87 -8.03
N SER A 261 1.51 -3.99 -7.63
CA SER A 261 0.68 -2.81 -7.40
C SER A 261 1.27 -1.94 -6.28
N GLY A 262 1.36 -0.65 -6.56
CA GLY A 262 1.91 0.34 -5.63
C GLY A 262 3.39 0.14 -5.26
N MET A 263 4.18 -0.63 -6.04
CA MET A 263 5.58 -0.98 -5.67
C MET A 263 6.42 0.23 -5.27
N PHE A 264 6.30 1.35 -6.00
CA PHE A 264 6.99 2.61 -5.74
C PHE A 264 6.02 3.75 -5.40
N GLU A 265 4.79 3.43 -5.02
CA GLU A 265 3.76 4.44 -4.74
C GLU A 265 4.27 5.44 -3.69
N ALA A 266 4.16 6.74 -4.01
CA ALA A 266 4.60 7.87 -3.17
C ALA A 266 6.11 7.91 -2.83
N CYS A 267 6.97 7.25 -3.62
CA CYS A 267 8.42 7.44 -3.56
C CYS A 267 8.80 8.80 -4.17
N SER A 268 8.39 9.88 -3.53
CA SER A 268 8.51 11.26 -4.06
C SER A 268 9.95 11.77 -4.15
N GLY A 269 10.89 11.15 -3.45
CA GLY A 269 12.32 11.47 -3.50
C GLY A 269 13.06 10.91 -4.71
N LEU A 270 12.52 9.85 -5.36
CA LEU A 270 13.15 9.25 -6.54
C LEU A 270 13.17 10.24 -7.71
N THR A 271 14.35 10.51 -8.25
CA THR A 271 14.54 11.41 -9.41
C THR A 271 14.70 10.67 -10.73
N GLY A 272 15.09 9.40 -10.67
CA GLY A 272 15.19 8.46 -11.77
C GLY A 272 15.16 7.03 -11.22
N LEU A 273 14.81 6.07 -12.06
CA LEU A 273 14.76 4.66 -11.73
C LEU A 273 15.12 3.83 -12.95
N ASP A 274 16.15 2.98 -12.82
CA ASP A 274 16.43 1.95 -13.82
C ASP A 274 15.60 0.71 -13.51
N SER A 275 14.57 0.50 -14.32
CA SER A 275 13.67 -0.64 -14.23
C SER A 275 13.96 -1.73 -15.26
N SER A 276 15.08 -1.63 -15.98
CA SER A 276 15.38 -2.46 -17.14
C SER A 276 15.51 -3.96 -16.85
N LEU A 277 15.77 -4.33 -15.60
CA LEU A 277 15.94 -5.73 -15.18
C LEU A 277 14.71 -6.31 -14.45
N LEU A 278 13.64 -5.53 -14.26
CA LEU A 278 12.40 -6.07 -13.73
C LEU A 278 11.73 -6.96 -14.79
N ASP A 279 11.59 -8.24 -14.51
CA ASP A 279 10.78 -9.15 -15.32
C ASP A 279 9.30 -8.97 -14.93
N THR A 280 8.49 -8.51 -15.86
CA THR A 280 7.07 -8.22 -15.63
C THR A 280 6.13 -9.16 -16.38
N GLN A 281 6.67 -10.20 -17.07
CA GLN A 281 5.87 -11.09 -17.93
C GLN A 281 4.71 -11.79 -17.18
N ASN A 282 4.86 -12.05 -15.87
CA ASN A 282 3.84 -12.71 -15.06
C ASN A 282 2.98 -11.74 -14.25
N VAL A 283 3.26 -10.44 -14.30
CA VAL A 283 2.57 -9.44 -13.49
C VAL A 283 1.18 -9.16 -14.05
N LYS A 284 0.18 -9.25 -13.19
CA LYS A 284 -1.25 -9.02 -13.51
C LYS A 284 -1.75 -7.66 -13.03
N ASP A 285 -1.24 -7.18 -11.91
CA ASP A 285 -1.64 -5.90 -11.33
C ASP A 285 -0.42 -4.97 -11.21
N MET A 286 -0.45 -3.84 -11.94
CA MET A 286 0.52 -2.76 -11.93
C MET A 286 -0.14 -1.44 -11.51
N SER A 287 -1.36 -1.49 -10.93
CA SER A 287 -2.07 -0.28 -10.53
C SER A 287 -1.29 0.49 -9.47
N GLY A 288 -1.21 1.80 -9.63
CA GLY A 288 -0.50 2.68 -8.71
C GLY A 288 1.01 2.46 -8.61
N MET A 289 1.64 1.64 -9.48
CA MET A 289 3.05 1.25 -9.33
C MET A 289 3.99 2.46 -9.14
N PHE A 290 3.72 3.57 -9.81
CA PHE A 290 4.46 4.83 -9.69
C PHE A 290 3.60 5.99 -9.21
N TYR A 291 2.43 5.72 -8.61
CA TYR A 291 1.55 6.78 -8.10
C TYR A 291 2.32 7.71 -7.16
N GLY A 292 2.22 9.03 -7.39
CA GLY A 292 2.84 10.02 -6.50
C GLY A 292 4.37 10.07 -6.52
N CYS A 293 5.04 9.40 -7.46
CA CYS A 293 6.48 9.58 -7.69
C CYS A 293 6.76 10.96 -8.29
N SER A 294 6.48 12.00 -7.51
CA SER A 294 6.52 13.40 -7.98
C SER A 294 7.92 13.91 -8.29
N GLY A 295 8.98 13.23 -7.84
CA GLY A 295 10.37 13.54 -8.13
C GLY A 295 10.87 12.98 -9.47
N LEU A 296 10.22 11.95 -10.03
CA LEU A 296 10.64 11.32 -11.30
C LEU A 296 10.54 12.32 -12.46
N VAL A 297 11.65 12.48 -13.19
CA VAL A 297 11.73 13.37 -14.36
C VAL A 297 11.63 12.58 -15.66
N GLU A 298 12.26 11.43 -15.71
CA GLU A 298 12.27 10.52 -16.85
C GLU A 298 12.01 9.09 -16.38
N LEU A 299 11.27 8.31 -17.17
CA LEU A 299 11.02 6.90 -16.91
C LEU A 299 10.92 6.14 -18.22
N ASP A 300 11.78 5.14 -18.39
CA ASP A 300 11.80 4.22 -19.53
C ASP A 300 11.34 2.82 -19.07
N LEU A 301 10.19 2.39 -19.55
CA LEU A 301 9.61 1.08 -19.30
C LEU A 301 9.56 0.22 -20.57
N SER A 302 10.49 0.45 -21.51
CA SER A 302 10.54 -0.26 -22.79
C SER A 302 10.71 -1.80 -22.63
N ASN A 303 11.26 -2.23 -21.50
CA ASN A 303 11.47 -3.66 -21.18
C ASN A 303 10.27 -4.32 -20.50
N PHE A 304 9.24 -3.56 -20.13
CA PHE A 304 8.08 -4.15 -19.46
C PHE A 304 7.26 -5.01 -20.43
N ASP A 305 7.13 -6.28 -20.15
CA ASP A 305 6.11 -7.13 -20.77
C ASP A 305 4.80 -6.96 -20.00
N THR A 306 3.84 -6.32 -20.64
CA THR A 306 2.52 -6.06 -20.06
C THR A 306 1.43 -6.94 -20.65
N SER A 307 1.80 -8.01 -21.37
CA SER A 307 0.85 -8.87 -22.07
C SER A 307 -0.13 -9.60 -21.14
N ASN A 308 0.26 -9.83 -19.89
CA ASN A 308 -0.58 -10.45 -18.87
C ASN A 308 -1.25 -9.45 -17.91
N ALA A 309 -0.94 -8.16 -18.05
CA ALA A 309 -1.48 -7.13 -17.17
C ALA A 309 -2.99 -6.91 -17.42
N THR A 310 -3.77 -6.93 -16.35
CA THR A 310 -5.23 -6.69 -16.38
C THR A 310 -5.63 -5.40 -15.68
N ALA A 311 -4.75 -4.84 -14.83
CA ALA A 311 -4.98 -3.61 -14.10
C ALA A 311 -3.76 -2.67 -14.17
N MET A 312 -3.98 -1.44 -14.63
CA MET A 312 -3.01 -0.34 -14.66
C MET A 312 -3.61 0.97 -14.13
N GLY A 313 -4.90 0.98 -13.85
CA GLY A 313 -5.65 2.13 -13.41
C GLY A 313 -6.59 1.83 -12.26
N SER A 314 -7.39 2.84 -11.90
CA SER A 314 -8.41 2.73 -10.87
C SER A 314 -9.77 3.23 -11.37
N PRO A 315 -10.89 2.51 -11.14
CA PRO A 315 -12.21 2.93 -11.57
C PRO A 315 -12.56 4.34 -11.06
N ALA A 316 -13.05 5.20 -11.96
CA ALA A 316 -13.56 6.51 -11.59
C ALA A 316 -14.83 6.35 -10.74
N GLY A 317 -14.77 6.75 -9.48
CA GLY A 317 -15.90 6.66 -8.53
C GLY A 317 -15.62 5.92 -7.23
N TYR A 318 -14.46 5.37 -7.06
CA TYR A 318 -14.04 4.82 -5.78
C TYR A 318 -13.89 5.94 -4.74
N LYS A 319 -14.66 5.88 -3.64
CA LYS A 319 -14.57 6.87 -2.55
C LYS A 319 -13.41 6.51 -1.63
N GLU A 320 -12.53 7.47 -1.39
CA GLU A 320 -11.40 7.43 -0.44
C GLU A 320 -11.87 7.35 1.03
N ASN A 321 -12.68 6.37 1.43
CA ASN A 321 -13.35 6.38 2.75
C ASN A 321 -12.98 5.23 3.68
N SER A 322 -11.82 4.60 3.53
CA SER A 322 -11.29 3.76 4.62
C SER A 322 -9.77 3.76 4.64
N ALA A 323 -9.19 3.85 5.83
CA ALA A 323 -7.73 3.85 6.06
C ALA A 323 -7.03 2.53 5.64
N TYR A 324 -7.79 1.54 5.17
CA TYR A 324 -7.31 0.22 4.74
C TYR A 324 -7.94 -0.27 3.43
N SER A 325 -8.67 0.60 2.70
CA SER A 325 -9.18 0.24 1.39
C SER A 325 -8.00 0.27 0.41
N SER A 326 -7.79 -0.81 -0.31
CA SER A 326 -6.89 -0.88 -1.45
C SER A 326 -7.32 0.15 -2.49
N ILE A 327 -6.90 1.41 -2.31
CA ILE A 327 -7.14 2.49 -3.26
C ILE A 327 -6.31 2.11 -4.48
N ARG A 328 -6.95 1.61 -5.51
CA ARG A 328 -6.30 1.43 -6.79
C ARG A 328 -6.08 2.81 -7.37
N SER A 329 -4.84 3.23 -7.51
CA SER A 329 -4.42 4.48 -8.12
C SER A 329 -4.01 4.24 -9.57
N GLY A 330 -4.09 5.25 -10.41
CA GLY A 330 -3.55 5.16 -11.76
C GLY A 330 -2.02 4.95 -11.73
N MET A 331 -1.49 4.13 -12.64
CA MET A 331 -0.09 3.69 -12.60
C MET A 331 0.90 4.85 -12.49
N PHE A 332 0.65 5.98 -13.17
CA PHE A 332 1.48 7.19 -13.15
C PHE A 332 0.77 8.40 -12.54
N GLU A 333 -0.34 8.20 -11.84
CA GLU A 333 -1.11 9.31 -11.25
C GLU A 333 -0.20 10.13 -10.30
N ASN A 334 -0.25 11.47 -10.40
CA ASN A 334 0.56 12.41 -9.63
C ASN A 334 2.10 12.35 -9.88
N CYS A 335 2.59 11.76 -10.98
CA CYS A 335 3.98 11.93 -11.42
C CYS A 335 4.18 13.33 -12.02
N SER A 336 4.12 14.34 -11.16
CA SER A 336 3.97 15.75 -11.57
C SER A 336 5.21 16.36 -12.22
N SER A 337 6.41 15.80 -12.02
CA SER A 337 7.66 16.25 -12.61
C SER A 337 8.05 15.47 -13.89
N LEU A 338 7.27 14.44 -14.25
CA LEU A 338 7.61 13.56 -15.36
C LEU A 338 7.48 14.29 -16.70
N THR A 339 8.60 14.46 -17.40
CA THR A 339 8.70 15.14 -18.70
C THR A 339 8.86 14.16 -19.85
N SER A 340 9.45 12.97 -19.59
CA SER A 340 9.69 11.91 -20.57
C SER A 340 9.20 10.57 -20.02
N LEU A 341 8.34 9.89 -20.81
CA LEU A 341 7.79 8.58 -20.44
C LEU A 341 7.75 7.68 -21.68
N ILE A 342 8.46 6.54 -21.62
CA ILE A 342 8.49 5.53 -22.69
C ILE A 342 7.74 4.30 -22.22
N ILE A 343 6.62 3.98 -22.86
CA ILE A 343 5.65 2.92 -22.46
C ILE A 343 5.10 2.16 -23.68
N PRO A 344 5.90 1.34 -24.37
CA PRO A 344 5.41 0.57 -25.51
C PRO A 344 4.54 -0.63 -25.06
N PHE A 345 3.57 -0.39 -24.21
CA PHE A 345 2.77 -1.42 -23.53
C PHE A 345 1.83 -2.16 -24.46
N ASN A 346 1.72 -3.48 -24.27
CA ASN A 346 0.60 -4.27 -24.74
C ASN A 346 -0.52 -4.19 -23.70
N THR A 347 -1.60 -3.50 -24.04
CA THR A 347 -2.71 -3.28 -23.09
C THR A 347 -3.98 -4.04 -23.46
N SER A 348 -3.89 -5.06 -24.33
CA SER A 348 -5.05 -5.78 -24.87
C SER A 348 -5.95 -6.44 -23.82
N HIS A 349 -5.40 -6.76 -22.64
CA HIS A 349 -6.13 -7.35 -21.51
C HIS A 349 -6.49 -6.35 -20.40
N VAL A 350 -6.06 -5.10 -20.52
CA VAL A 350 -6.32 -4.07 -19.52
C VAL A 350 -7.77 -3.60 -19.61
N ILE A 351 -8.51 -3.75 -18.52
CA ILE A 351 -9.92 -3.37 -18.46
C ILE A 351 -10.15 -2.00 -17.79
N ASP A 352 -9.13 -1.48 -17.11
CA ASP A 352 -9.21 -0.26 -16.33
C ASP A 352 -7.99 0.63 -16.59
N PHE A 353 -8.24 1.79 -17.21
CA PHE A 353 -7.28 2.86 -17.47
C PHE A 353 -7.58 4.13 -16.66
N GLY A 354 -8.53 4.06 -15.74
CA GLY A 354 -8.92 5.21 -14.96
C GLY A 354 -7.72 5.84 -14.24
N ARG A 355 -7.60 7.16 -14.35
CA ARG A 355 -6.53 7.95 -13.70
C ARG A 355 -5.09 7.62 -14.10
N MET A 356 -4.84 6.77 -15.12
CA MET A 356 -3.51 6.24 -15.45
C MET A 356 -2.43 7.33 -15.53
N PHE A 357 -2.72 8.48 -16.14
CA PHE A 357 -1.80 9.63 -16.26
C PHE A 357 -2.32 10.88 -15.54
N ARG A 358 -3.25 10.70 -14.61
CA ARG A 358 -3.86 11.83 -13.90
C ARG A 358 -2.78 12.67 -13.21
N LYS A 359 -2.81 14.00 -13.44
CA LYS A 359 -1.86 14.98 -12.88
C LYS A 359 -0.38 14.74 -13.24
N CYS A 360 -0.09 14.08 -14.36
CA CYS A 360 1.24 14.14 -14.98
C CYS A 360 1.44 15.52 -15.62
N SER A 361 1.51 16.55 -14.78
CA SER A 361 1.38 17.95 -15.18
C SER A 361 2.56 18.48 -16.01
N ALA A 362 3.74 17.86 -15.92
CA ALA A 362 4.92 18.26 -16.68
C ALA A 362 5.00 17.63 -18.09
N LEU A 363 4.22 16.57 -18.38
CA LEU A 363 4.22 15.93 -19.70
C LEU A 363 3.74 16.92 -20.77
N THR A 364 4.55 17.13 -21.80
CA THR A 364 4.20 17.96 -22.98
C THR A 364 3.71 17.13 -24.15
N THR A 365 4.18 15.88 -24.23
CA THR A 365 3.81 14.85 -25.24
C THR A 365 3.71 13.49 -24.55
N LEU A 366 2.90 12.61 -25.11
CA LEU A 366 2.77 11.23 -24.64
C LEU A 366 2.46 10.33 -25.84
N ASP A 367 3.28 9.28 -26.04
CA ASP A 367 3.05 8.27 -27.07
C ASP A 367 2.32 7.06 -26.48
N ILE A 368 1.09 6.87 -26.92
CA ILE A 368 0.20 5.74 -26.58
C ILE A 368 -0.19 4.96 -27.85
N SER A 369 0.62 5.03 -28.90
CA SER A 369 0.31 4.41 -30.20
C SER A 369 0.26 2.88 -30.15
N THR A 370 0.86 2.26 -29.11
CA THR A 370 0.84 0.80 -28.88
C THR A 370 -0.35 0.33 -28.06
N PHE A 371 -1.13 1.25 -27.47
CA PHE A 371 -2.23 0.88 -26.59
C PHE A 371 -3.38 0.25 -27.39
N ASP A 372 -3.82 -0.92 -26.93
CA ASP A 372 -5.08 -1.54 -27.32
C ASP A 372 -6.07 -1.38 -26.16
N THR A 373 -7.07 -0.54 -26.35
CA THR A 373 -8.08 -0.27 -25.33
C THR A 373 -9.43 -0.93 -25.64
N THR A 374 -9.43 -1.95 -26.51
CA THR A 374 -10.66 -2.65 -26.93
C THR A 374 -11.36 -3.36 -25.76
N ALA A 375 -10.62 -3.79 -24.72
CA ALA A 375 -11.19 -4.39 -23.51
C ALA A 375 -11.59 -3.37 -22.44
N ALA A 376 -11.21 -2.11 -22.58
CA ALA A 376 -11.37 -1.08 -21.56
C ALA A 376 -12.83 -0.78 -21.22
N LYS A 377 -13.15 -0.77 -19.93
CA LYS A 377 -14.48 -0.42 -19.39
C LYS A 377 -14.49 0.96 -18.72
N ASP A 378 -13.39 1.39 -18.13
CA ASP A 378 -13.23 2.69 -17.52
C ASP A 378 -11.98 3.41 -18.04
N MET A 379 -12.15 4.65 -18.49
CA MET A 379 -11.09 5.59 -18.89
C MET A 379 -11.27 6.94 -18.19
N GLY A 380 -12.03 6.97 -17.10
CA GLY A 380 -12.30 8.20 -16.37
C GLY A 380 -11.03 8.83 -15.82
N CYS A 381 -10.92 10.14 -15.95
CA CYS A 381 -9.80 10.93 -15.46
C CYS A 381 -8.42 10.50 -16.02
N MET A 382 -8.37 9.73 -17.13
CA MET A 382 -7.12 9.13 -17.64
C MET A 382 -6.01 10.16 -17.85
N PHE A 383 -6.35 11.36 -18.34
CA PHE A 383 -5.41 12.48 -18.59
C PHE A 383 -5.74 13.72 -17.77
N GLU A 384 -6.63 13.62 -16.76
CA GLU A 384 -7.02 14.76 -15.91
C GLU A 384 -5.78 15.45 -15.34
N GLY A 385 -5.70 16.79 -15.49
CA GLY A 385 -4.59 17.57 -14.92
C GLY A 385 -3.25 17.45 -15.67
N CYS A 386 -3.23 16.88 -16.88
CA CYS A 386 -2.06 16.95 -17.77
C CYS A 386 -1.95 18.35 -18.38
N ASN A 387 -1.64 19.33 -17.52
CA ASN A 387 -1.77 20.76 -17.84
C ASN A 387 -0.88 21.25 -19.00
N ASN A 388 0.29 20.62 -19.19
CA ASN A 388 1.26 20.98 -20.23
C ASN A 388 1.13 20.14 -21.50
N LEU A 389 0.24 19.14 -21.53
CA LEU A 389 0.03 18.31 -22.71
C LEU A 389 -0.56 19.15 -23.85
N THR A 390 0.18 19.30 -24.94
CA THR A 390 -0.22 20.18 -26.05
C THR A 390 -1.00 19.47 -27.15
N ASN A 391 -0.75 18.18 -27.34
CA ASN A 391 -1.45 17.29 -28.26
C ASN A 391 -1.36 15.84 -27.77
N ILE A 392 -2.27 15.00 -28.26
CA ILE A 392 -2.26 13.56 -28.03
C ILE A 392 -2.87 12.84 -29.23
N ASN A 393 -2.23 11.74 -29.66
CA ASN A 393 -2.77 10.90 -30.73
C ASN A 393 -3.70 9.83 -30.15
N LEU A 394 -5.00 9.97 -30.41
CA LEU A 394 -6.04 9.07 -29.93
C LEU A 394 -6.51 8.06 -30.99
N SER A 395 -5.89 8.01 -32.17
CA SER A 395 -6.36 7.21 -33.32
C SER A 395 -6.42 5.69 -33.04
N LYS A 396 -5.69 5.21 -32.03
CA LYS A 396 -5.68 3.80 -31.61
C LYS A 396 -6.55 3.55 -30.38
N ILE A 397 -7.12 4.59 -29.78
CA ILE A 397 -7.97 4.44 -28.59
C ILE A 397 -9.38 4.02 -29.03
N SER A 398 -9.79 2.85 -28.60
CA SER A 398 -11.17 2.35 -28.74
C SER A 398 -11.96 2.60 -27.46
N THR A 399 -13.11 3.24 -27.58
CA THR A 399 -14.04 3.45 -26.46
C THR A 399 -15.27 2.54 -26.52
N LYS A 400 -15.29 1.59 -27.44
CA LYS A 400 -16.45 0.73 -27.76
C LYS A 400 -17.05 0.03 -26.53
N ASN A 401 -16.22 -0.42 -25.60
CA ASN A 401 -16.64 -1.12 -24.38
C ASN A 401 -16.63 -0.21 -23.14
N ALA A 402 -16.21 1.05 -23.30
CA ALA A 402 -16.13 1.99 -22.18
C ALA A 402 -17.52 2.45 -21.72
N THR A 403 -17.72 2.46 -20.41
CA THR A 403 -18.94 2.98 -19.78
C THR A 403 -18.73 4.38 -19.20
N SER A 404 -17.47 4.77 -18.92
CA SER A 404 -17.11 6.07 -18.35
C SER A 404 -15.93 6.70 -19.07
N LEU A 405 -16.10 7.97 -19.47
CA LEU A 405 -15.08 8.91 -19.94
C LEU A 405 -15.10 10.19 -19.06
N SER A 406 -15.63 10.09 -17.82
CA SER A 406 -15.75 11.25 -16.95
C SER A 406 -14.38 11.86 -16.66
N GLY A 407 -14.26 13.19 -16.77
CA GLY A 407 -13.03 13.92 -16.49
C GLY A 407 -11.82 13.53 -17.34
N MET A 408 -11.99 12.77 -18.44
CA MET A 408 -10.87 12.18 -19.19
C MET A 408 -9.79 13.19 -19.57
N PHE A 409 -10.17 14.43 -19.92
CA PHE A 409 -9.27 15.54 -20.24
C PHE A 409 -9.51 16.77 -19.35
N ASN A 410 -10.16 16.59 -18.18
CA ASN A 410 -10.38 17.69 -17.25
C ASN A 410 -9.03 18.35 -16.90
N ASP A 411 -8.99 19.69 -16.88
CA ASP A 411 -7.79 20.49 -16.60
C ASP A 411 -6.59 20.28 -17.58
N CYS A 412 -6.81 19.75 -18.79
CA CYS A 412 -5.80 19.72 -19.86
C CYS A 412 -5.70 21.11 -20.54
N SER A 413 -5.21 22.10 -19.79
CA SER A 413 -5.32 23.52 -20.16
C SER A 413 -4.49 23.94 -21.39
N SER A 414 -3.47 23.18 -21.78
CA SER A 414 -2.60 23.44 -22.96
C SER A 414 -3.00 22.67 -24.21
N LEU A 415 -3.98 21.78 -24.13
CA LEU A 415 -4.38 20.91 -25.24
C LEU A 415 -5.10 21.74 -26.31
N LYS A 416 -4.53 21.74 -27.56
CA LYS A 416 -4.99 22.59 -28.66
C LYS A 416 -6.05 21.91 -29.54
N SER A 417 -5.92 20.60 -29.71
CA SER A 417 -6.82 19.81 -30.56
C SER A 417 -7.09 18.44 -29.98
N LEU A 418 -8.29 17.92 -30.21
CA LEU A 418 -8.70 16.55 -29.90
C LEU A 418 -9.39 15.93 -31.11
N ASP A 419 -9.01 14.70 -31.43
CA ASP A 419 -9.63 13.89 -32.49
C ASP A 419 -10.33 12.68 -31.88
N PHE A 420 -11.66 12.72 -31.85
CA PHE A 420 -12.55 11.64 -31.39
C PHE A 420 -13.14 10.84 -32.56
N SER A 421 -12.54 10.91 -33.76
CA SER A 421 -13.05 10.17 -34.92
C SER A 421 -13.08 8.65 -34.73
N SER A 422 -12.18 8.12 -33.88
CA SER A 422 -12.12 6.70 -33.50
C SER A 422 -13.05 6.31 -32.36
N PHE A 423 -13.67 7.28 -31.66
CA PHE A 423 -14.45 6.99 -30.45
C PHE A 423 -15.86 6.46 -30.81
N ASP A 424 -16.21 5.35 -30.21
CA ASP A 424 -17.57 4.81 -30.17
C ASP A 424 -18.13 5.03 -28.75
N THR A 425 -19.09 5.94 -28.64
CA THR A 425 -19.69 6.30 -27.35
C THR A 425 -21.05 5.65 -27.09
N SER A 426 -21.38 4.60 -27.85
CA SER A 426 -22.69 3.91 -27.75
C SER A 426 -22.95 3.30 -26.37
N ASN A 427 -21.91 2.81 -25.70
CA ASN A 427 -21.95 2.21 -24.36
C ASN A 427 -21.61 3.19 -23.24
N VAL A 428 -21.17 4.41 -23.57
CA VAL A 428 -20.78 5.40 -22.56
C VAL A 428 -22.01 5.96 -21.85
N THR A 429 -22.00 5.95 -20.53
CA THR A 429 -23.06 6.48 -19.68
C THR A 429 -22.64 7.72 -18.89
N ASN A 430 -21.33 7.98 -18.79
CA ASN A 430 -20.78 9.07 -17.99
C ASN A 430 -19.66 9.81 -18.74
N MET A 431 -19.87 11.11 -19.04
CA MET A 431 -18.89 12.05 -19.59
C MET A 431 -18.79 13.34 -18.76
N VAL A 432 -19.23 13.32 -17.50
CA VAL A 432 -19.19 14.50 -16.63
C VAL A 432 -17.78 15.06 -16.56
N TYR A 433 -17.62 16.36 -16.83
CA TYR A 433 -16.35 17.11 -16.82
C TYR A 433 -15.29 16.62 -17.81
N MET A 434 -15.68 15.87 -18.86
CA MET A 434 -14.72 15.29 -19.81
C MET A 434 -13.77 16.32 -20.41
N LEU A 435 -14.23 17.55 -20.69
CA LEU A 435 -13.46 18.63 -21.34
C LEU A 435 -13.40 19.90 -20.47
N ARG A 436 -13.69 19.79 -19.16
CA ARG A 436 -13.64 20.92 -18.25
C ARG A 436 -12.27 21.55 -18.23
N ASN A 437 -12.19 22.89 -18.29
CA ASN A 437 -10.94 23.66 -18.23
C ASN A 437 -9.91 23.35 -19.34
N CYS A 438 -10.34 22.76 -20.47
CA CYS A 438 -9.51 22.69 -21.69
C CYS A 438 -9.43 24.05 -22.37
N SER A 439 -8.79 25.04 -21.74
CA SER A 439 -8.86 26.46 -22.15
C SER A 439 -8.21 26.76 -23.47
N ALA A 440 -7.15 26.03 -23.86
CA ALA A 440 -6.44 26.19 -25.13
C ALA A 440 -7.10 25.43 -26.29
N LEU A 441 -8.16 24.65 -26.05
CA LEU A 441 -8.76 23.81 -27.08
C LEU A 441 -9.49 24.69 -28.12
N THR A 442 -9.02 24.56 -29.38
CA THR A 442 -9.53 25.32 -30.53
C THR A 442 -10.01 24.46 -31.68
N SER A 443 -9.70 23.16 -31.66
CA SER A 443 -10.12 22.20 -32.70
C SER A 443 -10.63 20.90 -32.08
N LEU A 444 -11.75 20.41 -32.57
CA LEU A 444 -12.37 19.15 -32.15
C LEU A 444 -12.86 18.39 -33.39
N THR A 445 -12.36 17.18 -33.61
CA THR A 445 -12.86 16.29 -34.66
C THR A 445 -13.71 15.19 -34.06
N THR A 446 -14.85 14.89 -34.66
CA THR A 446 -15.78 13.81 -34.23
C THR A 446 -15.96 12.77 -35.34
N GLY A 447 -16.39 11.57 -34.95
CA GLY A 447 -16.69 10.47 -35.87
C GLY A 447 -18.18 10.14 -35.93
N THR A 448 -18.54 9.22 -36.81
CA THR A 448 -19.94 8.77 -37.02
C THR A 448 -20.52 7.96 -35.84
N THR A 449 -19.70 7.57 -34.90
CA THR A 449 -20.08 6.81 -33.69
C THR A 449 -19.91 7.60 -32.40
N PHE A 450 -19.51 8.88 -32.53
CA PHE A 450 -19.33 9.79 -31.38
C PHE A 450 -20.58 10.62 -31.11
N LYS A 451 -20.98 10.68 -29.85
CA LYS A 451 -21.91 11.66 -29.31
C LYS A 451 -21.50 12.05 -27.89
N PHE A 452 -21.73 13.28 -27.50
CA PHE A 452 -21.65 13.64 -26.08
C PHE A 452 -22.79 13.00 -25.29
N VAL A 453 -22.48 12.52 -24.08
CA VAL A 453 -23.45 11.89 -23.19
C VAL A 453 -23.69 12.78 -21.99
N GLY A 454 -24.95 13.07 -21.72
CA GLY A 454 -25.34 14.01 -20.65
C GLY A 454 -25.08 15.48 -21.03
N THR A 455 -25.09 16.37 -20.04
CA THR A 455 -25.04 17.82 -20.22
C THR A 455 -23.85 18.50 -19.52
N LYS A 456 -23.02 17.75 -18.78
CA LYS A 456 -21.92 18.28 -17.97
C LYS A 456 -20.55 17.88 -18.50
N TYR A 457 -20.37 17.76 -19.80
CA TYR A 457 -19.09 17.48 -20.43
C TYR A 457 -18.16 18.70 -20.51
N ASP A 458 -18.70 19.92 -20.31
CA ASP A 458 -18.01 21.21 -20.14
C ASP A 458 -17.11 21.61 -21.33
N LEU A 459 -17.62 21.49 -22.55
CA LEU A 459 -16.98 22.04 -23.74
C LEU A 459 -17.26 23.55 -23.85
N SER A 460 -16.28 24.39 -23.52
CA SER A 460 -16.49 25.85 -23.47
C SER A 460 -16.45 26.54 -24.83
N GLY A 461 -17.31 27.55 -25.01
CA GLY A 461 -17.30 28.47 -26.16
C GLY A 461 -18.21 28.05 -27.32
N THR A 462 -18.18 28.84 -28.41
CA THR A 462 -18.92 28.59 -29.64
C THR A 462 -18.03 27.93 -30.66
N TRP A 463 -18.55 26.90 -31.31
CA TRP A 463 -17.83 26.07 -32.26
C TRP A 463 -18.52 26.12 -33.62
N GLN A 464 -17.71 26.14 -34.70
CA GLN A 464 -18.19 26.15 -36.08
C GLN A 464 -17.73 24.90 -36.81
N ASN A 465 -18.63 24.22 -37.50
CA ASN A 465 -18.32 23.06 -38.33
C ASN A 465 -17.77 23.49 -39.70
N THR A 466 -17.37 22.50 -40.53
CA THR A 466 -16.79 22.74 -41.88
C THR A 466 -17.79 23.39 -42.85
N THR A 467 -19.12 23.35 -42.59
CA THR A 467 -20.15 23.99 -43.42
C THR A 467 -20.49 25.39 -42.95
N GLY A 468 -19.89 25.89 -41.86
CA GLY A 468 -20.14 27.23 -41.31
C GLY A 468 -21.25 27.31 -40.27
N GLU A 469 -21.88 26.20 -39.90
CA GLU A 469 -22.90 26.13 -38.86
C GLU A 469 -22.25 26.21 -37.46
N THR A 470 -22.87 26.94 -36.54
CA THR A 470 -22.33 27.19 -35.19
C THR A 470 -23.12 26.48 -34.11
N PHE A 471 -22.37 25.98 -33.10
CA PHE A 471 -22.89 25.24 -31.95
C PHE A 471 -22.33 25.82 -30.65
N ASN A 472 -23.16 25.94 -29.62
CA ASN A 472 -22.67 26.32 -28.29
C ASN A 472 -22.25 25.07 -27.49
N GLY A 473 -21.02 25.01 -27.07
CA GLY A 473 -20.50 23.89 -26.30
C GLY A 473 -21.02 23.83 -24.85
N ASN A 474 -21.47 24.98 -24.29
CA ASN A 474 -21.82 25.09 -22.86
C ASN A 474 -23.32 25.01 -22.56
N ASP A 475 -24.21 24.95 -23.56
CA ASP A 475 -25.62 25.16 -23.28
C ASP A 475 -26.35 23.95 -22.67
N GLY A 476 -25.66 22.86 -22.42
CA GLY A 476 -26.20 21.68 -21.73
C GLY A 476 -27.41 21.03 -22.43
N THR A 477 -27.77 21.52 -23.60
CA THR A 477 -29.02 21.15 -24.31
C THR A 477 -28.82 20.13 -25.41
N ALA A 478 -27.68 19.46 -25.45
CA ALA A 478 -27.35 18.42 -26.44
C ALA A 478 -27.40 18.87 -27.90
N ASN A 479 -27.13 20.16 -28.17
CA ASN A 479 -27.20 20.71 -29.54
C ASN A 479 -25.89 20.46 -30.32
N PHE A 480 -24.86 19.94 -29.72
CA PHE A 480 -23.67 19.53 -30.44
C PHE A 480 -23.99 18.28 -31.30
N PRO A 481 -23.63 18.26 -32.59
CA PRO A 481 -24.02 17.18 -33.47
C PRO A 481 -23.57 15.79 -32.96
N SER A 482 -24.50 14.84 -33.02
CA SER A 482 -24.30 13.46 -32.59
C SER A 482 -24.12 12.55 -33.79
N ASN A 483 -23.12 11.67 -33.76
CA ASN A 483 -22.85 10.69 -34.81
C ASN A 483 -22.59 11.31 -36.20
N VAL A 484 -21.96 12.47 -36.19
CA VAL A 484 -21.58 13.21 -37.41
C VAL A 484 -20.05 13.31 -37.46
N ALA A 485 -19.47 12.85 -38.57
CA ALA A 485 -18.05 13.02 -38.82
C ALA A 485 -17.81 14.45 -39.33
N ASP A 486 -17.21 15.28 -38.51
CA ASP A 486 -16.86 16.66 -38.86
C ASP A 486 -15.72 17.19 -37.99
N THR A 487 -15.15 18.34 -38.41
CA THR A 487 -14.17 19.07 -37.62
C THR A 487 -14.76 20.41 -37.22
N TYR A 488 -14.71 20.69 -35.93
CA TYR A 488 -15.24 21.92 -35.34
C TYR A 488 -14.10 22.82 -34.91
N THR A 489 -14.17 24.09 -35.26
CA THR A 489 -13.17 25.10 -34.86
C THR A 489 -13.85 26.08 -33.90
N LYS A 490 -13.19 26.43 -32.81
CA LYS A 490 -13.67 27.41 -31.84
C LYS A 490 -13.63 28.81 -32.47
N VAL A 491 -14.77 29.49 -32.51
CA VAL A 491 -14.90 30.83 -33.13
C VAL A 491 -15.08 31.95 -32.12
N SER A 492 -15.47 31.64 -30.88
CA SER A 492 -15.53 32.58 -29.77
C SER A 492 -15.29 31.86 -28.44
N SER A 493 -14.70 32.55 -27.50
CA SER A 493 -14.43 32.08 -26.14
C SER A 493 -15.56 32.46 -25.20
#